data_997bdf6341daa36f33b9ed40a3939289
#
_entry.id   997bdf6341daa36f33b9ed40a3939289
#
_cell.length_a   1.000
_cell.length_b   1.000
_cell.length_c   1.000
_cell.angle_alpha   90.00
_cell.angle_beta   90.00
_cell.angle_gamma   90.00
#
_symmetry.space_group_name_H-M   'P 1'
#
loop_
_entity.id
_entity.type
_entity.pdbx_description
1 polymer ?
#
loop_
_entity_poly.entity_id
_entity_poly.type
_entity_poly.pdbx_seq_one_letter_code
_entity_poly.pdbx_strand_id
1 'polypeptide(L)'
;MNIQSMRNYTGDARRGAILVEAPIAASHGKAKGLNRGGGPLAKITAVGVIVLLISAAAYLGSAAYREVQQGRSLNEGQDRRLAQLEEQISRNSRQLSDLALSNQDLLANLSLPTKLSNDFNSGVCLISGSYVFIDPNTGLPLRGMKKLKDESDDVEQPQGTTGGDSEIAEVFYTGTGFHVGGGYILTNRHVVVEPWKYDALSYFFGKIINVQPRLVKLEAFFPGRRRPYQLTVKQASSRDDVAVCKLSGAEASKEIPALPLDRGAEPAKIGQAVTTIGFPAGADRLLSVLPEGEAKRLLEQYGEEGPSLLNQLARRNIFKPLTSQGHVMDLYEDRIVYDAASGEGSSGAPVFGPSGRVIGIHYGYFEQNRLSNYAVPIGHGLELLRQSGWKPIN
;
A
#
# COMPACT_ATOMS: atom_id res chain seq x y z
N MET A 1 21.48 -21.51 -15.10
CA MET A 1 21.35 -21.98 -16.49
C MET A 1 21.52 -20.77 -17.40
N ASN A 2 22.63 -20.77 -18.09
CA ASN A 2 23.23 -19.67 -18.85
C ASN A 2 22.53 -19.48 -20.18
N ILE A 3 22.13 -18.28 -20.54
CA ILE A 3 21.86 -17.91 -21.93
C ILE A 3 22.58 -16.59 -22.20
N GLN A 4 23.86 -16.76 -22.61
CA GLN A 4 24.59 -15.81 -23.44
C GLN A 4 24.47 -16.28 -24.87
N SER A 5 24.40 -15.36 -25.77
CA SER A 5 24.64 -15.36 -27.21
C SER A 5 23.41 -15.12 -28.09
N MET A 6 23.33 -13.92 -28.58
CA MET A 6 23.11 -13.67 -30.01
C MET A 6 23.69 -12.30 -30.34
N ARG A 7 24.88 -12.36 -30.93
CA ARG A 7 25.60 -11.23 -31.54
C ARG A 7 25.16 -11.04 -33.00
N ASN A 8 24.96 -9.77 -33.34
CA ASN A 8 25.33 -9.10 -34.59
C ASN A 8 25.02 -9.80 -35.93
N TYR A 9 24.08 -9.22 -36.68
CA TYR A 9 24.14 -9.15 -38.13
C TYR A 9 23.84 -7.69 -38.55
N THR A 10 24.92 -6.93 -38.79
CA THR A 10 24.92 -5.71 -39.60
C THR A 10 25.29 -6.12 -41.00
N GLY A 11 24.31 -6.21 -41.89
CA GLY A 11 24.51 -6.43 -43.32
C GLY A 11 24.66 -5.07 -44.04
N ASP A 12 25.88 -4.79 -44.44
CA ASP A 12 26.29 -3.66 -45.27
C ASP A 12 25.81 -3.89 -46.72
N ALA A 13 24.77 -3.18 -47.15
CA ALA A 13 24.32 -3.17 -48.55
C ALA A 13 24.94 -1.98 -49.27
N ARG A 14 26.16 -2.20 -49.79
CA ARG A 14 26.81 -1.27 -50.72
C ARG A 14 26.02 -1.24 -52.04
N ARG A 15 25.57 -0.07 -52.41
CA ARG A 15 25.03 0.25 -53.74
C ARG A 15 26.12 0.10 -54.78
N GLY A 16 26.03 -0.93 -55.65
CA GLY A 16 26.79 -1.03 -56.88
C GLY A 16 26.18 -0.14 -57.97
N ALA A 17 26.82 0.97 -58.24
CA ALA A 17 26.53 1.76 -59.46
C ALA A 17 27.23 1.08 -60.63
N ILE A 18 26.46 0.56 -61.57
CA ILE A 18 27.00 0.04 -62.87
C ILE A 18 27.16 1.25 -63.80
N LEU A 19 28.37 1.71 -63.93
CA LEU A 19 28.80 2.61 -65.04
C LEU A 19 28.97 1.77 -66.27
N VAL A 20 28.10 1.98 -67.29
CA VAL A 20 28.31 1.45 -68.62
C VAL A 20 29.11 2.49 -69.45
N GLU A 21 30.41 2.30 -69.54
CA GLU A 21 31.25 3.04 -70.46
C GLU A 21 31.09 2.43 -71.87
N ALA A 22 30.65 3.26 -72.81
CA ALA A 22 30.70 2.92 -74.28
C ALA A 22 32.02 3.38 -74.87
N PRO A 23 32.71 2.52 -75.62
CA PRO A 23 33.97 2.93 -76.23
C PRO A 23 33.71 3.79 -77.44
N ILE A 24 34.34 4.92 -77.52
CA ILE A 24 34.45 5.79 -78.72
C ILE A 24 35.55 5.24 -79.58
N ALA A 25 35.19 4.63 -80.72
CA ALA A 25 36.10 4.31 -81.77
C ALA A 25 36.05 5.43 -82.83
N ALA A 26 37.09 6.17 -82.93
CA ALA A 26 37.30 7.12 -84.02
C ALA A 26 37.89 6.40 -85.24
N SER A 27 37.18 6.33 -86.37
CA SER A 27 37.76 5.96 -87.64
C SER A 27 37.63 7.13 -88.62
N HIS A 28 38.77 7.67 -89.03
CA HIS A 28 38.89 8.64 -90.11
C HIS A 28 38.67 7.92 -91.43
N GLY A 29 37.55 8.20 -92.08
CA GLY A 29 37.30 7.80 -93.46
C GLY A 29 36.98 9.00 -94.32
N LYS A 30 37.85 9.37 -95.25
CA LYS A 30 37.61 10.38 -96.30
C LYS A 30 36.55 9.84 -97.23
N ALA A 31 35.38 10.48 -97.31
CA ALA A 31 34.40 10.23 -98.36
C ALA A 31 34.40 11.38 -99.34
N LYS A 32 34.66 11.03 -100.62
CA LYS A 32 34.50 11.87 -101.79
C LYS A 32 33.06 12.26 -101.99
N GLY A 33 32.86 13.51 -102.36
CA GLY A 33 31.53 14.06 -102.70
C GLY A 33 30.86 13.33 -103.88
N LEU A 34 29.58 13.07 -103.70
CA LEU A 34 28.62 12.80 -104.75
C LEU A 34 27.43 13.78 -104.57
N ASN A 35 27.49 14.81 -105.41
CA ASN A 35 26.38 15.73 -105.61
C ASN A 35 25.29 15.02 -106.43
N ARG A 36 24.12 14.66 -105.87
CA ARG A 36 22.90 14.30 -106.58
C ARG A 36 21.74 15.09 -106.03
N GLY A 37 21.25 16.04 -106.89
CA GLY A 37 20.10 16.80 -106.63
C GLY A 37 18.85 15.93 -106.44
N GLY A 38 18.37 15.90 -105.21
CA GLY A 38 17.06 15.33 -104.86
C GLY A 38 15.96 16.36 -105.17
N GLY A 39 15.03 15.96 -106.09
CA GLY A 39 13.90 16.76 -106.49
C GLY A 39 12.96 17.07 -105.31
N PRO A 40 12.01 17.98 -105.44
CA PRO A 40 11.16 18.48 -104.35
C PRO A 40 10.34 17.40 -103.58
N LEU A 41 10.10 16.22 -104.26
CA LEU A 41 9.41 15.08 -103.55
C LEU A 41 10.30 14.41 -102.52
N ALA A 42 11.64 14.28 -102.75
CA ALA A 42 12.52 13.68 -101.75
C ALA A 42 12.69 14.53 -100.49
N LYS A 43 12.51 15.87 -100.52
CA LYS A 43 12.55 16.75 -99.41
C LYS A 43 11.25 16.67 -98.59
N ILE A 44 10.10 16.45 -99.23
CA ILE A 44 8.78 16.31 -98.52
C ILE A 44 8.74 14.96 -97.78
N THR A 45 9.25 13.87 -98.32
CA THR A 45 9.34 12.58 -97.63
C THR A 45 10.34 12.60 -96.48
N ALA A 46 11.45 13.28 -96.59
CA ALA A 46 12.41 13.43 -95.51
C ALA A 46 11.83 14.24 -94.33
N VAL A 47 11.11 15.31 -94.61
CA VAL A 47 10.41 16.13 -93.56
C VAL A 47 9.32 15.32 -92.87
N GLY A 48 8.54 14.52 -93.64
CA GLY A 48 7.52 13.63 -93.12
C GLY A 48 8.07 12.58 -92.13
N VAL A 49 9.22 11.96 -92.51
CA VAL A 49 9.90 11.00 -91.62
C VAL A 49 10.44 11.66 -90.34
N ILE A 50 11.01 12.86 -90.47
CA ILE A 50 11.50 13.59 -89.30
C ILE A 50 10.35 13.96 -88.32
N VAL A 51 9.20 14.43 -88.83
CA VAL A 51 8.05 14.71 -88.04
C VAL A 51 7.49 13.48 -87.32
N LEU A 52 7.48 12.33 -88.02
CA LEU A 52 7.08 11.03 -87.49
C LEU A 52 8.02 10.59 -86.36
N LEU A 53 9.33 10.72 -86.56
CA LEU A 53 10.30 10.40 -85.52
C LEU A 53 10.24 11.31 -84.33
N ILE A 54 10.03 12.61 -84.52
CA ILE A 54 9.81 13.56 -83.42
C ILE A 54 8.51 13.25 -82.64
N SER A 55 7.44 12.91 -83.35
CA SER A 55 6.17 12.53 -82.77
C SER A 55 6.28 11.21 -81.96
N ALA A 56 7.00 10.22 -82.51
CA ALA A 56 7.25 8.97 -81.81
C ALA A 56 8.12 9.17 -80.57
N ALA A 57 9.17 9.99 -80.69
CA ALA A 57 10.04 10.32 -79.57
C ALA A 57 9.25 11.07 -78.47
N ALA A 58 8.39 12.03 -78.85
CA ALA A 58 7.54 12.74 -77.91
C ALA A 58 6.51 11.80 -77.23
N TYR A 59 5.94 10.87 -78.00
CA TYR A 59 5.02 9.86 -77.46
C TYR A 59 5.70 8.94 -76.44
N LEU A 60 6.90 8.36 -76.81
CA LEU A 60 7.68 7.52 -75.91
C LEU A 60 8.18 8.29 -74.69
N GLY A 61 8.61 9.53 -74.83
CA GLY A 61 9.00 10.41 -73.76
C GLY A 61 7.82 10.69 -72.77
N SER A 62 6.63 10.94 -73.34
CA SER A 62 5.44 11.14 -72.54
C SER A 62 4.95 9.90 -71.81
N ALA A 63 5.12 8.72 -72.42
CA ALA A 63 4.80 7.42 -71.81
C ALA A 63 5.76 7.13 -70.65
N ALA A 64 7.08 7.26 -70.87
CA ALA A 64 8.10 7.10 -69.84
C ALA A 64 7.92 8.11 -68.70
N TYR A 65 7.59 9.37 -69.00
CA TYR A 65 7.30 10.38 -67.99
C TYR A 65 6.10 9.99 -67.11
N ARG A 66 5.02 9.49 -67.73
CA ARG A 66 3.83 9.01 -67.00
C ARG A 66 4.16 7.83 -66.09
N GLU A 67 4.96 6.88 -66.58
CA GLU A 67 5.36 5.72 -65.77
C GLU A 67 6.22 6.12 -64.56
N VAL A 68 7.16 7.04 -64.73
CA VAL A 68 7.94 7.62 -63.63
C VAL A 68 7.07 8.39 -62.65
N GLN A 69 6.09 9.17 -63.11
CA GLN A 69 5.17 9.86 -62.24
C GLN A 69 4.25 8.91 -61.46
N GLN A 70 3.75 7.84 -62.07
CA GLN A 70 2.99 6.80 -61.40
C GLN A 70 3.85 6.07 -60.36
N GLY A 71 5.10 5.75 -60.69
CA GLY A 71 6.04 5.15 -59.72
C GLY A 71 6.31 6.04 -58.50
N ARG A 72 6.49 7.35 -58.75
CA ARG A 72 6.65 8.32 -57.65
C ARG A 72 5.42 8.44 -56.77
N SER A 73 4.24 8.51 -57.35
CA SER A 73 2.99 8.61 -56.58
C SER A 73 2.69 7.33 -55.74
N LEU A 74 3.06 6.16 -56.25
CA LEU A 74 2.98 4.90 -55.54
C LEU A 74 3.98 4.85 -54.37
N ASN A 75 5.22 5.28 -54.55
CA ASN A 75 6.23 5.34 -53.49
C ASN A 75 5.81 6.37 -52.40
N GLU A 76 5.36 7.56 -52.78
CA GLU A 76 4.87 8.53 -51.82
C GLU A 76 3.67 8.00 -51.04
N GLY A 77 2.77 7.23 -51.65
CA GLY A 77 1.68 6.56 -50.99
C GLY A 77 2.14 5.49 -49.99
N GLN A 78 3.17 4.73 -50.34
CA GLN A 78 3.80 3.73 -49.48
C GLN A 78 4.52 4.40 -48.28
N ASP A 79 5.29 5.45 -48.55
CA ASP A 79 6.01 6.20 -47.50
C ASP A 79 5.03 6.82 -46.48
N ARG A 80 3.91 7.37 -46.94
CA ARG A 80 2.84 7.87 -46.04
C ARG A 80 2.23 6.76 -45.20
N ARG A 81 1.99 5.58 -45.79
CA ARG A 81 1.49 4.43 -45.02
C ARG A 81 2.50 3.91 -44.02
N LEU A 82 3.78 3.86 -44.38
CA LEU A 82 4.84 3.50 -43.44
C LEU A 82 4.93 4.46 -42.26
N ALA A 83 4.92 5.76 -42.53
CA ALA A 83 4.92 6.79 -41.49
C ALA A 83 3.68 6.68 -40.54
N GLN A 84 2.49 6.40 -41.11
CA GLN A 84 1.29 6.16 -40.31
C GLN A 84 1.39 4.91 -39.44
N LEU A 85 1.94 3.82 -39.99
CA LEU A 85 2.15 2.58 -39.24
C LEU A 85 3.19 2.75 -38.13
N GLU A 86 4.27 3.46 -38.38
CA GLU A 86 5.31 3.78 -37.39
C GLU A 86 4.72 4.61 -36.25
N GLU A 87 3.91 5.62 -36.56
CA GLU A 87 3.21 6.42 -35.55
C GLU A 87 2.22 5.57 -34.75
N GLN A 88 1.50 4.65 -35.40
CA GLN A 88 0.56 3.75 -34.75
C GLN A 88 1.28 2.74 -33.84
N ILE A 89 2.39 2.18 -34.28
CA ILE A 89 3.26 1.32 -33.46
C ILE A 89 3.79 2.07 -32.25
N SER A 90 4.25 3.31 -32.43
CA SER A 90 4.74 4.15 -31.34
C SER A 90 3.65 4.45 -30.30
N ARG A 91 2.43 4.78 -30.75
CA ARG A 91 1.27 4.98 -29.86
C ARG A 91 0.90 3.70 -29.10
N ASN A 92 0.79 2.58 -29.81
CA ASN A 92 0.46 1.31 -29.19
C ASN A 92 1.54 0.86 -28.18
N SER A 93 2.82 1.08 -28.49
CA SER A 93 3.93 0.79 -27.58
C SER A 93 3.85 1.61 -26.29
N ARG A 94 3.50 2.91 -26.38
CA ARG A 94 3.28 3.75 -25.19
C ARG A 94 2.09 3.26 -24.38
N GLN A 95 0.97 2.96 -25.02
CA GLN A 95 -0.22 2.43 -24.33
C GLN A 95 0.05 1.11 -23.63
N LEU A 96 0.81 0.21 -24.27
CA LEU A 96 1.22 -1.05 -23.63
C LEU A 96 2.13 -0.83 -22.43
N SER A 97 3.05 0.14 -22.51
CA SER A 97 3.91 0.51 -21.39
C SER A 97 3.10 1.08 -20.23
N ASP A 98 2.17 1.98 -20.50
CA ASP A 98 1.30 2.60 -19.49
C ASP A 98 0.40 1.55 -18.83
N LEU A 99 -0.17 0.63 -19.62
CA LEU A 99 -0.95 -0.51 -19.11
C LEU A 99 -0.12 -1.45 -18.26
N ALA A 100 1.12 -1.74 -18.64
CA ALA A 100 2.02 -2.59 -17.87
C ALA A 100 2.36 -1.97 -16.51
N LEU A 101 2.65 -0.67 -16.46
CA LEU A 101 2.89 0.06 -15.23
C LEU A 101 1.63 0.08 -14.33
N SER A 102 0.46 0.38 -14.91
CA SER A 102 -0.80 0.37 -14.17
C SER A 102 -1.14 -1.02 -13.60
N ASN A 103 -0.91 -2.09 -14.36
CA ASN A 103 -1.09 -3.45 -13.88
C ASN A 103 -0.10 -3.82 -12.77
N GLN A 104 1.15 -3.37 -12.86
CA GLN A 104 2.14 -3.59 -11.83
C GLN A 104 1.74 -2.90 -10.52
N ASP A 105 1.27 -1.66 -10.57
CA ASP A 105 0.78 -0.93 -9.41
C ASP A 105 -0.45 -1.61 -8.79
N LEU A 106 -1.37 -2.09 -9.63
CA LEU A 106 -2.56 -2.81 -9.19
C LEU A 106 -2.20 -4.11 -8.46
N LEU A 107 -1.30 -4.91 -9.03
CA LEU A 107 -0.80 -6.14 -8.41
C LEU A 107 -0.05 -5.87 -7.11
N ALA A 108 0.74 -4.79 -7.04
CA ALA A 108 1.43 -4.37 -5.84
C ALA A 108 0.42 -4.02 -4.73
N ASN A 109 -0.62 -3.26 -5.04
CA ASN A 109 -1.68 -2.90 -4.09
C ASN A 109 -2.48 -4.12 -3.62
N LEU A 110 -2.79 -5.08 -4.50
CA LEU A 110 -3.51 -6.31 -4.14
C LEU A 110 -2.66 -7.25 -3.27
N SER A 111 -1.35 -7.30 -3.46
CA SER A 111 -0.44 -8.15 -2.69
C SER A 111 0.05 -7.53 -1.39
N LEU A 112 -0.06 -6.20 -1.25
CA LEU A 112 0.47 -5.46 -0.11
C LEU A 112 -0.05 -5.95 1.25
N PRO A 113 -1.37 -6.18 1.46
CA PRO A 113 -1.87 -6.65 2.75
C PRO A 113 -1.27 -7.99 3.17
N THR A 114 -1.13 -8.92 2.20
CA THR A 114 -0.49 -10.23 2.45
C THR A 114 0.97 -10.07 2.82
N LYS A 115 1.70 -9.21 2.11
CA LYS A 115 3.11 -8.91 2.42
C LYS A 115 3.24 -8.28 3.80
N LEU A 116 2.46 -7.26 4.12
CA LEU A 116 2.48 -6.60 5.43
C LEU A 116 2.15 -7.57 6.56
N SER A 117 1.16 -8.44 6.36
CA SER A 117 0.81 -9.49 7.31
C SER A 117 1.98 -10.44 7.57
N ASN A 118 2.66 -10.89 6.53
CA ASN A 118 3.82 -11.79 6.66
C ASN A 118 5.02 -11.12 7.34
N ASP A 119 5.29 -9.87 6.99
CA ASP A 119 6.49 -9.17 7.45
C ASP A 119 6.32 -8.58 8.86
N PHE A 120 5.10 -8.13 9.23
CA PHE A 120 4.90 -7.27 10.40
C PHE A 120 3.89 -7.78 11.42
N ASN A 121 3.12 -8.85 11.19
CA ASN A 121 2.17 -9.38 12.18
C ASN A 121 2.82 -9.62 13.54
N SER A 122 4.04 -10.15 13.57
CA SER A 122 4.77 -10.41 14.81
C SER A 122 5.34 -9.16 15.49
N GLY A 123 5.25 -8.00 14.83
CA GLY A 123 5.59 -6.69 15.38
C GLY A 123 4.39 -5.93 15.97
N VAL A 124 3.16 -6.45 15.78
CA VAL A 124 1.93 -5.90 16.35
C VAL A 124 1.53 -6.71 17.57
N CYS A 125 1.22 -6.08 18.69
CA CYS A 125 0.84 -6.74 19.94
C CYS A 125 -0.58 -6.40 20.38
N LEU A 126 -1.21 -7.36 21.05
CA LEU A 126 -2.34 -7.07 21.89
C LEU A 126 -1.81 -6.47 23.20
N ILE A 127 -2.30 -5.30 23.56
CA ILE A 127 -2.08 -4.69 24.86
C ILE A 127 -3.22 -5.12 25.77
N SER A 128 -2.88 -5.70 26.92
CA SER A 128 -3.82 -5.99 28.00
C SER A 128 -3.49 -5.13 29.18
N GLY A 129 -4.49 -4.49 29.70
CA GLY A 129 -4.39 -3.70 30.93
C GLY A 129 -5.49 -4.02 31.92
N SER A 130 -5.27 -3.60 33.15
CA SER A 130 -6.31 -3.62 34.18
C SER A 130 -6.24 -2.37 35.05
N TYR A 131 -7.39 -1.98 35.58
CA TYR A 131 -7.51 -0.90 36.56
C TYR A 131 -8.50 -1.25 37.65
N VAL A 132 -8.33 -0.60 38.79
CA VAL A 132 -9.21 -0.73 39.97
C VAL A 132 -9.73 0.64 40.33
N PHE A 133 -10.85 0.67 41.05
CA PHE A 133 -11.39 1.89 41.60
C PHE A 133 -10.94 2.03 43.05
N ILE A 134 -10.39 3.19 43.40
CA ILE A 134 -9.85 3.49 44.74
C ILE A 134 -10.73 4.59 45.39
N ASP A 135 -11.11 4.36 46.63
CA ASP A 135 -11.69 5.43 47.47
C ASP A 135 -10.58 6.45 47.81
N PRO A 136 -10.73 7.71 47.39
CA PRO A 136 -9.70 8.74 47.62
C PRO A 136 -9.50 9.07 49.11
N ASN A 137 -10.46 8.77 49.97
CA ASN A 137 -10.38 9.08 51.40
C ASN A 137 -9.62 8.00 52.18
N THR A 138 -9.85 6.73 51.84
CA THR A 138 -9.25 5.59 52.53
C THR A 138 -8.06 5.00 51.84
N GLY A 139 -7.88 5.25 50.52
CA GLY A 139 -6.88 4.61 49.67
C GLY A 139 -7.17 3.13 49.38
N LEU A 140 -8.32 2.61 49.82
CA LEU A 140 -8.69 1.19 49.64
C LEU A 140 -9.38 0.95 48.28
N PRO A 141 -9.14 -0.20 47.66
CA PRO A 141 -9.82 -0.57 46.43
C PRO A 141 -11.29 -0.95 46.67
N LEU A 142 -12.13 -0.66 45.68
CA LEU A 142 -13.51 -1.13 45.63
C LEU A 142 -13.51 -2.67 45.50
N ARG A 143 -14.43 -3.33 46.21
CA ARG A 143 -14.56 -4.78 46.28
C ARG A 143 -16.01 -5.21 46.03
N GLY A 144 -16.18 -6.49 45.65
CA GLY A 144 -17.50 -7.14 45.62
C GLY A 144 -18.41 -6.66 44.49
N MET A 145 -17.87 -6.15 43.38
CA MET A 145 -18.67 -5.88 42.19
C MET A 145 -19.20 -7.18 41.61
N LYS A 146 -20.51 -7.41 41.73
CA LYS A 146 -21.17 -8.42 40.90
C LYS A 146 -21.16 -7.92 39.46
N LYS A 147 -20.65 -8.75 38.50
CA LYS A 147 -20.83 -8.48 37.07
C LYS A 147 -22.32 -8.25 36.80
N LEU A 148 -22.68 -7.10 36.26
CA LEU A 148 -24.01 -6.88 35.71
C LEU A 148 -24.13 -7.83 34.52
N LYS A 149 -24.94 -8.88 34.62
CA LYS A 149 -25.35 -9.69 33.48
C LYS A 149 -26.29 -8.82 32.65
N ASP A 150 -25.82 -8.54 31.44
CA ASP A 150 -26.57 -7.91 30.37
C ASP A 150 -27.72 -8.86 29.97
N GLU A 151 -28.93 -8.68 30.48
CA GLU A 151 -30.15 -9.29 29.91
C GLU A 151 -31.44 -9.06 30.75
N SER A 152 -31.59 -7.94 31.43
CA SER A 152 -32.94 -7.54 31.85
C SER A 152 -33.03 -6.05 32.18
N ASP A 153 -34.14 -5.42 31.82
CA ASP A 153 -34.44 -3.98 31.94
C ASP A 153 -34.45 -3.41 33.38
N ASP A 154 -34.02 -4.18 34.37
CA ASP A 154 -33.80 -3.72 35.71
C ASP A 154 -32.31 -3.46 35.96
N VAL A 155 -31.90 -2.20 35.81
CA VAL A 155 -30.56 -1.71 36.17
C VAL A 155 -30.41 -1.81 37.70
N GLU A 156 -29.99 -2.98 38.19
CA GLU A 156 -29.47 -3.09 39.55
C GLU A 156 -28.19 -2.23 39.60
N GLN A 157 -28.24 -1.19 40.43
CA GLN A 157 -27.06 -0.33 40.61
C GLN A 157 -25.89 -1.18 41.12
N PRO A 158 -24.71 -1.08 40.50
CA PRO A 158 -23.53 -1.83 40.95
C PRO A 158 -23.23 -1.45 42.39
N GLN A 159 -23.35 -2.41 43.31
CA GLN A 159 -23.04 -2.24 44.73
C GLN A 159 -21.61 -2.72 44.94
N GLY A 160 -20.72 -1.81 45.30
CA GLY A 160 -19.36 -2.11 45.75
C GLY A 160 -19.11 -1.58 47.15
N THR A 161 -18.27 -2.26 47.91
CA THR A 161 -17.82 -1.83 49.23
C THR A 161 -16.33 -1.57 49.22
N THR A 162 -15.84 -0.60 49.98
CA THR A 162 -14.40 -0.32 50.13
C THR A 162 -13.76 -1.10 51.30
N GLY A 163 -14.37 -2.20 51.73
CA GLY A 163 -13.87 -3.05 52.82
C GLY A 163 -14.49 -4.44 52.80
N GLY A 164 -13.89 -5.41 53.53
CA GLY A 164 -14.33 -6.80 53.61
C GLY A 164 -13.47 -7.77 52.84
N ASP A 165 -13.83 -9.08 52.88
CA ASP A 165 -13.06 -10.19 52.26
C ASP A 165 -13.45 -10.48 50.81
N SER A 166 -14.33 -9.66 50.21
CA SER A 166 -14.74 -9.81 48.82
C SER A 166 -13.55 -9.54 47.86
N GLU A 167 -13.59 -10.12 46.65
CA GLU A 167 -12.59 -9.85 45.63
C GLU A 167 -12.53 -8.37 45.22
N ILE A 168 -11.31 -7.92 44.88
CA ILE A 168 -11.11 -6.56 44.36
C ILE A 168 -11.83 -6.43 43.02
N ALA A 169 -12.55 -5.36 42.84
CA ALA A 169 -13.20 -5.01 41.59
C ALA A 169 -12.15 -4.54 40.57
N GLU A 170 -11.59 -5.47 39.82
CA GLU A 170 -10.61 -5.21 38.79
C GLU A 170 -11.28 -5.28 37.42
N VAL A 171 -11.12 -4.23 36.63
CA VAL A 171 -11.64 -4.14 35.25
C VAL A 171 -10.51 -4.44 34.28
N PHE A 172 -10.74 -5.39 33.38
CA PHE A 172 -9.81 -5.78 32.33
C PHE A 172 -10.23 -5.16 31.00
N TYR A 173 -9.24 -4.81 30.19
CA TYR A 173 -9.46 -4.27 28.87
C TYR A 173 -8.32 -4.66 27.91
N THR A 174 -8.57 -4.54 26.62
CA THR A 174 -7.58 -4.81 25.60
C THR A 174 -7.48 -3.66 24.59
N GLY A 175 -6.32 -3.54 23.96
CA GLY A 175 -6.04 -2.63 22.87
C GLY A 175 -4.96 -3.21 21.98
N THR A 176 -4.51 -2.44 21.03
CA THR A 176 -3.43 -2.79 20.10
C THR A 176 -2.25 -1.84 20.26
N GLY A 177 -1.05 -2.32 20.01
CA GLY A 177 0.15 -1.52 19.88
C GLY A 177 1.11 -2.13 18.88
N PHE A 178 2.13 -1.40 18.47
CA PHE A 178 3.11 -1.92 17.53
C PHE A 178 4.52 -1.45 17.85
N HIS A 179 5.48 -2.34 17.60
CA HIS A 179 6.89 -2.11 17.85
C HIS A 179 7.52 -1.24 16.75
N VAL A 180 8.26 -0.22 17.16
CA VAL A 180 8.91 0.73 16.25
C VAL A 180 10.43 0.73 16.37
N GLY A 181 10.96 -0.32 17.03
CA GLY A 181 12.40 -0.51 17.25
C GLY A 181 12.86 -0.14 18.64
N GLY A 182 13.95 -0.79 19.06
CA GLY A 182 14.57 -0.56 20.35
C GLY A 182 13.64 -0.84 21.55
N GLY A 183 12.58 -1.63 21.38
CA GLY A 183 11.59 -1.92 22.42
C GLY A 183 10.58 -0.79 22.64
N TYR A 184 10.50 0.19 21.77
CA TYR A 184 9.47 1.23 21.82
C TYR A 184 8.19 0.75 21.14
N ILE A 185 7.06 1.00 21.78
CA ILE A 185 5.72 0.68 21.31
C ILE A 185 4.94 1.97 21.11
N LEU A 186 4.33 2.12 19.96
CA LEU A 186 3.30 3.13 19.72
C LEU A 186 1.92 2.54 19.95
N THR A 187 1.04 3.32 20.57
CA THR A 187 -0.37 3.00 20.81
C THR A 187 -1.14 4.30 21.07
N ASN A 188 -2.42 4.19 21.43
CA ASN A 188 -3.20 5.35 21.85
C ASN A 188 -2.98 5.68 23.34
N ARG A 189 -3.17 6.96 23.66
CA ARG A 189 -3.15 7.46 25.05
C ARG A 189 -4.23 6.78 25.91
N HIS A 190 -5.47 6.71 25.40
CA HIS A 190 -6.57 6.11 26.14
C HIS A 190 -6.35 4.62 26.46
N VAL A 191 -5.51 3.89 25.68
CA VAL A 191 -5.20 2.47 25.97
C VAL A 191 -4.27 2.33 27.18
N VAL A 192 -3.36 3.27 27.42
CA VAL A 192 -2.26 3.06 28.39
C VAL A 192 -2.20 4.08 29.53
N VAL A 193 -2.94 5.17 29.47
CA VAL A 193 -2.94 6.21 30.49
C VAL A 193 -4.29 6.31 31.18
N GLU A 194 -5.37 6.40 30.41
CA GLU A 194 -6.74 6.63 30.91
C GLU A 194 -7.73 5.67 30.25
N PRO A 195 -7.57 4.33 30.41
CA PRO A 195 -8.43 3.35 29.74
C PRO A 195 -9.91 3.45 30.14
N TRP A 196 -10.16 4.06 31.29
CA TRP A 196 -11.50 4.31 31.81
C TRP A 196 -12.22 5.52 31.22
N LYS A 197 -11.54 6.34 30.40
CA LYS A 197 -12.09 7.64 29.94
C LYS A 197 -13.40 7.53 29.17
N TYR A 198 -13.56 6.45 28.42
CA TYR A 198 -14.75 6.20 27.59
C TYR A 198 -15.62 5.06 28.13
N ASP A 199 -15.31 4.55 29.34
CA ASP A 199 -16.06 3.50 29.96
C ASP A 199 -17.23 4.06 30.79
N ALA A 200 -18.46 3.60 30.49
CA ALA A 200 -19.68 4.03 31.19
C ALA A 200 -19.66 3.68 32.68
N LEU A 201 -19.08 2.53 33.06
CA LEU A 201 -18.94 2.14 34.48
C LEU A 201 -18.03 3.10 35.21
N SER A 202 -16.94 3.52 34.62
CA SER A 202 -16.01 4.49 35.24
C SER A 202 -16.64 5.85 35.44
N TYR A 203 -17.46 6.29 34.48
CA TYR A 203 -18.24 7.52 34.66
C TYR A 203 -19.22 7.39 35.82
N PHE A 204 -19.96 6.28 35.90
CA PHE A 204 -20.92 6.00 36.95
C PHE A 204 -20.24 5.99 38.35
N PHE A 205 -19.18 5.18 38.49
CA PHE A 205 -18.49 5.06 39.80
C PHE A 205 -17.81 6.36 40.23
N GLY A 206 -17.20 7.10 39.34
CA GLY A 206 -16.58 8.38 39.65
C GLY A 206 -17.59 9.43 40.10
N LYS A 207 -18.79 9.46 39.53
CA LYS A 207 -19.83 10.45 39.84
C LYS A 207 -20.70 10.07 41.03
N ILE A 208 -21.05 8.80 41.18
CA ILE A 208 -22.03 8.35 42.17
C ILE A 208 -21.36 7.87 43.46
N ILE A 209 -20.23 7.15 43.36
CA ILE A 209 -19.57 6.53 44.52
C ILE A 209 -18.32 7.32 44.95
N ASN A 210 -17.90 8.31 44.16
CA ASN A 210 -16.71 9.13 44.40
C ASN A 210 -15.41 8.31 44.52
N VAL A 211 -15.24 7.28 43.72
CA VAL A 211 -13.99 6.50 43.58
C VAL A 211 -13.20 6.94 42.38
N GLN A 212 -11.89 6.74 42.43
CA GLN A 212 -10.98 7.12 41.36
C GLN A 212 -10.35 5.87 40.72
N PRO A 213 -10.36 5.77 39.40
CA PRO A 213 -9.72 4.66 38.71
C PRO A 213 -8.18 4.77 38.78
N ARG A 214 -7.51 3.64 38.95
CA ARG A 214 -6.05 3.54 38.99
C ARG A 214 -5.56 2.32 38.22
N LEU A 215 -4.69 2.56 37.26
CA LEU A 215 -4.05 1.50 36.46
C LEU A 215 -3.22 0.57 37.37
N VAL A 216 -3.41 -0.74 37.23
CA VAL A 216 -2.71 -1.77 37.99
C VAL A 216 -1.68 -2.48 37.13
N LYS A 217 -2.07 -2.88 35.93
CA LYS A 217 -1.27 -3.72 35.06
C LYS A 217 -1.32 -3.26 33.61
N LEU A 218 -0.20 -3.44 32.91
CA LEU A 218 -0.10 -3.14 31.49
C LEU A 218 0.90 -4.10 30.86
N GLU A 219 0.44 -4.96 29.95
CA GLU A 219 1.21 -6.01 29.31
C GLU A 219 1.01 -6.03 27.80
N ALA A 220 2.03 -6.45 27.05
CA ALA A 220 1.99 -6.63 25.60
C ALA A 220 2.20 -8.10 25.21
N PHE A 221 1.24 -8.67 24.50
CA PHE A 221 1.26 -10.03 23.97
C PHE A 221 1.58 -10.00 22.47
N PHE A 222 2.71 -10.57 22.08
CA PHE A 222 3.13 -10.65 20.68
C PHE A 222 2.87 -12.02 20.09
N PRO A 223 2.51 -12.12 18.81
CA PRO A 223 2.47 -13.37 18.07
C PRO A 223 3.79 -14.13 18.18
N GLY A 224 3.73 -15.46 18.36
CA GLY A 224 4.91 -16.29 18.49
C GLY A 224 5.60 -16.23 19.86
N ARG A 225 5.11 -15.42 20.82
CA ARG A 225 5.68 -15.31 22.16
C ARG A 225 4.76 -15.96 23.19
N ARG A 226 5.33 -16.82 24.02
CA ARG A 226 4.58 -17.61 25.03
C ARG A 226 4.28 -16.85 26.31
N ARG A 227 4.86 -15.67 26.49
CA ARG A 227 4.70 -14.81 27.67
C ARG A 227 4.57 -13.36 27.24
N PRO A 228 3.79 -12.55 27.97
CA PRO A 228 3.72 -11.13 27.71
C PRO A 228 5.00 -10.41 28.19
N TYR A 229 5.15 -9.20 27.69
CA TYR A 229 6.13 -8.23 28.15
C TYR A 229 5.42 -7.14 28.95
N GLN A 230 6.00 -6.76 30.09
CA GLN A 230 5.51 -5.59 30.83
C GLN A 230 5.75 -4.33 30.00
N LEU A 231 4.75 -3.45 29.98
CA LEU A 231 4.83 -2.14 29.35
C LEU A 231 4.97 -1.03 30.40
N THR A 232 5.85 -0.08 30.10
CA THR A 232 5.98 1.16 30.88
C THR A 232 5.67 2.34 29.96
N VAL A 233 4.73 3.18 30.34
CA VAL A 233 4.46 4.42 29.61
C VAL A 233 5.67 5.35 29.75
N LYS A 234 6.25 5.76 28.63
CA LYS A 234 7.37 6.72 28.59
C LYS A 234 6.87 8.14 28.41
N GLN A 235 5.91 8.31 27.51
CA GLN A 235 5.30 9.60 27.23
C GLN A 235 3.92 9.42 26.60
N ALA A 236 3.02 10.33 26.89
CA ALA A 236 1.72 10.40 26.25
C ALA A 236 1.43 11.85 25.87
N SER A 237 0.85 12.08 24.71
CA SER A 237 0.46 13.41 24.27
C SER A 237 -0.67 13.95 25.11
N SER A 238 -0.63 15.23 25.45
CA SER A 238 -1.73 15.91 26.12
C SER A 238 -2.82 16.37 25.16
N ARG A 239 -2.49 16.47 23.86
CA ARG A 239 -3.37 16.98 22.80
C ARG A 239 -3.95 15.86 21.95
N ASP A 240 -3.08 14.94 21.52
CA ASP A 240 -3.41 13.88 20.58
C ASP A 240 -3.58 12.54 21.32
N ASP A 241 -4.39 11.66 20.80
CA ASP A 241 -4.60 10.34 21.43
C ASP A 241 -3.46 9.35 21.03
N VAL A 242 -2.23 9.69 21.40
CA VAL A 242 -1.02 8.91 21.14
C VAL A 242 -0.19 8.75 22.41
N ALA A 243 0.37 7.58 22.61
CA ALA A 243 1.32 7.28 23.67
C ALA A 243 2.50 6.43 23.15
N VAL A 244 3.64 6.62 23.79
CA VAL A 244 4.86 5.85 23.62
C VAL A 244 5.11 5.04 24.89
N CYS A 245 5.21 3.73 24.72
CA CYS A 245 5.57 2.80 25.79
C CYS A 245 6.93 2.15 25.52
N LYS A 246 7.47 1.52 26.56
CA LYS A 246 8.71 0.75 26.50
C LYS A 246 8.47 -0.66 27.01
N LEU A 247 8.94 -1.67 26.27
CA LEU A 247 8.98 -3.06 26.73
C LEU A 247 10.06 -3.22 27.81
N SER A 248 9.73 -3.97 28.85
CA SER A 248 10.71 -4.41 29.84
C SER A 248 11.55 -5.56 29.26
N GLY A 249 12.87 -5.50 29.44
CA GLY A 249 13.80 -6.48 28.90
C GLY A 249 14.29 -6.12 27.49
N ALA A 250 15.42 -5.41 27.42
CA ALA A 250 15.99 -4.88 26.17
C ALA A 250 16.35 -5.97 25.12
N GLU A 251 16.70 -7.17 25.53
CA GLU A 251 17.04 -8.27 24.61
C GLU A 251 15.82 -8.80 23.83
N ALA A 252 14.64 -8.77 24.46
CA ALA A 252 13.41 -9.27 23.86
C ALA A 252 12.99 -8.49 22.59
N SER A 253 13.36 -7.22 22.52
CA SER A 253 12.98 -6.35 21.39
C SER A 253 13.77 -6.62 20.11
N LYS A 254 14.93 -7.28 20.18
CA LYS A 254 15.77 -7.59 19.01
C LYS A 254 15.10 -8.57 18.04
N GLU A 255 14.24 -9.43 18.55
CA GLU A 255 13.57 -10.48 17.75
C GLU A 255 12.14 -10.08 17.32
N ILE A 256 11.67 -8.92 17.74
CA ILE A 256 10.35 -8.40 17.37
C ILE A 256 10.55 -7.44 16.18
N PRO A 257 9.93 -7.68 15.01
CA PRO A 257 10.04 -6.78 13.88
C PRO A 257 9.61 -5.37 14.24
N ALA A 258 10.40 -4.38 13.81
CA ALA A 258 10.02 -2.98 13.92
C ALA A 258 9.25 -2.57 12.68
N LEU A 259 8.11 -1.93 12.86
CA LEU A 259 7.30 -1.43 11.77
C LEU A 259 7.93 -0.16 11.19
N PRO A 260 8.04 -0.04 9.86
CA PRO A 260 8.55 1.16 9.20
C PRO A 260 7.54 2.29 9.29
N LEU A 261 7.96 3.44 9.80
CA LEU A 261 7.13 4.64 9.89
C LEU A 261 7.31 5.53 8.66
N ASP A 262 6.23 6.10 8.15
CA ASP A 262 6.29 7.12 7.11
C ASP A 262 6.79 8.44 7.71
N ARG A 263 7.73 9.08 7.04
CA ARG A 263 8.37 10.34 7.48
C ARG A 263 8.17 11.47 6.47
N GLY A 264 7.36 11.23 5.45
CA GLY A 264 7.00 12.23 4.45
C GLY A 264 6.19 13.36 5.07
N ALA A 265 6.18 14.51 4.41
CA ALA A 265 5.37 15.65 4.82
C ALA A 265 3.86 15.37 4.63
N GLU A 266 3.51 14.60 3.61
CA GLU A 266 2.14 14.20 3.29
C GLU A 266 2.05 12.68 3.16
N PRO A 267 2.03 11.94 4.27
CA PRO A 267 2.05 10.47 4.25
C PRO A 267 0.73 9.85 3.77
N ALA A 268 -0.38 10.61 3.77
CA ALA A 268 -1.71 10.15 3.40
C ALA A 268 -2.31 11.01 2.27
N LYS A 269 -3.10 10.37 1.38
CA LYS A 269 -3.87 11.02 0.31
C LYS A 269 -5.26 10.40 0.23
N ILE A 270 -6.29 11.23 -0.03
CA ILE A 270 -7.66 10.74 -0.23
C ILE A 270 -7.70 9.75 -1.40
N GLY A 271 -8.44 8.65 -1.22
CA GLY A 271 -8.59 7.58 -2.20
C GLY A 271 -7.45 6.55 -2.23
N GLN A 272 -6.34 6.78 -1.51
CA GLN A 272 -5.28 5.78 -1.46
C GLN A 272 -5.69 4.56 -0.63
N ALA A 273 -5.21 3.37 -1.02
CA ALA A 273 -5.39 2.15 -0.26
C ALA A 273 -4.68 2.23 1.09
N VAL A 274 -5.31 1.66 2.12
CA VAL A 274 -4.73 1.48 3.45
C VAL A 274 -4.90 0.04 3.91
N THR A 275 -3.96 -0.42 4.73
CA THR A 275 -4.02 -1.73 5.41
C THR A 275 -3.84 -1.49 6.90
N THR A 276 -4.67 -2.10 7.74
CA THR A 276 -4.50 -2.07 9.19
C THR A 276 -4.30 -3.49 9.73
N ILE A 277 -3.51 -3.61 10.78
CA ILE A 277 -3.18 -4.87 11.46
C ILE A 277 -3.41 -4.67 12.94
N GLY A 278 -4.35 -5.42 13.55
CA GLY A 278 -4.70 -5.22 14.95
C GLY A 278 -5.44 -6.38 15.59
N PHE A 279 -5.94 -6.17 16.80
CA PHE A 279 -6.65 -7.17 17.60
C PHE A 279 -8.08 -6.73 17.92
N PRO A 280 -8.96 -6.59 16.90
CA PRO A 280 -10.37 -6.29 17.16
C PRO A 280 -11.01 -7.39 18.00
N ALA A 281 -11.92 -7.04 18.90
CA ALA A 281 -12.59 -7.92 19.88
C ALA A 281 -11.61 -8.72 20.78
N GLY A 282 -10.36 -8.29 20.89
CA GLY A 282 -9.41 -8.81 21.88
C GLY A 282 -9.36 -10.32 22.03
N ALA A 283 -9.66 -10.85 23.22
CA ALA A 283 -9.66 -12.26 23.54
C ALA A 283 -10.76 -13.05 22.83
N ASP A 284 -11.94 -12.47 22.63
CA ASP A 284 -13.09 -13.16 22.01
C ASP A 284 -12.79 -13.63 20.60
N ARG A 285 -12.14 -12.76 19.82
CA ARG A 285 -11.70 -13.15 18.48
C ARG A 285 -10.65 -14.26 18.51
N LEU A 286 -9.74 -14.24 19.48
CA LEU A 286 -8.74 -15.30 19.63
C LEU A 286 -9.37 -16.64 20.02
N LEU A 287 -10.45 -16.62 20.79
CA LEU A 287 -11.23 -17.79 21.14
C LEU A 287 -12.04 -18.31 19.96
N SER A 288 -12.59 -17.41 19.12
CA SER A 288 -13.45 -17.78 17.99
C SER A 288 -12.76 -18.63 16.92
N VAL A 289 -11.41 -18.67 16.89
CA VAL A 289 -10.65 -19.53 15.96
C VAL A 289 -10.39 -20.92 16.52
N LEU A 290 -10.77 -21.19 17.79
CA LEU A 290 -10.67 -22.50 18.42
C LEU A 290 -11.93 -23.33 18.18
N PRO A 291 -11.82 -24.67 18.26
CA PRO A 291 -12.99 -25.53 18.35
C PRO A 291 -13.87 -25.12 19.56
N GLU A 292 -15.19 -25.06 19.36
CA GLU A 292 -16.13 -24.57 20.37
C GLU A 292 -15.95 -25.23 21.75
N GLY A 293 -15.78 -26.56 21.81
CA GLY A 293 -15.54 -27.29 23.06
C GLY A 293 -14.20 -26.96 23.73
N GLU A 294 -13.22 -26.46 22.98
CA GLU A 294 -11.93 -26.00 23.54
C GLU A 294 -12.06 -24.58 24.07
N ALA A 295 -12.68 -23.70 23.31
CA ALA A 295 -12.96 -22.32 23.73
C ALA A 295 -13.78 -22.31 25.02
N LYS A 296 -14.87 -23.10 25.09
CA LYS A 296 -15.72 -23.23 26.30
C LYS A 296 -14.92 -23.72 27.52
N ARG A 297 -14.07 -24.73 27.38
CA ARG A 297 -13.23 -25.22 28.49
C ARG A 297 -12.25 -24.14 28.99
N LEU A 298 -11.69 -23.33 28.08
CA LEU A 298 -10.81 -22.24 28.49
C LEU A 298 -11.56 -21.16 29.24
N LEU A 299 -12.76 -20.79 28.81
CA LEU A 299 -13.62 -19.82 29.50
C LEU A 299 -14.05 -20.32 30.88
N GLU A 300 -14.47 -21.57 30.98
CA GLU A 300 -14.86 -22.19 32.26
C GLU A 300 -13.68 -22.24 33.27
N GLN A 301 -12.46 -22.49 32.78
CA GLN A 301 -11.29 -22.65 33.63
C GLN A 301 -10.60 -21.32 33.99
N TYR A 302 -10.58 -20.35 33.11
CA TYR A 302 -9.78 -19.13 33.25
C TYR A 302 -10.60 -17.85 33.26
N GLY A 303 -11.92 -17.93 33.09
CA GLY A 303 -12.82 -16.79 32.96
C GLY A 303 -12.90 -16.22 31.55
N GLU A 304 -13.85 -15.32 31.32
CA GLU A 304 -14.09 -14.70 29.99
C GLU A 304 -13.04 -13.63 29.66
N GLU A 305 -12.45 -13.01 30.68
CA GLU A 305 -11.50 -11.91 30.54
C GLU A 305 -10.35 -12.08 31.54
N GLY A 306 -9.26 -11.38 31.26
CA GLY A 306 -8.16 -11.26 32.19
C GLY A 306 -6.87 -11.96 31.80
N PRO A 307 -5.79 -11.75 32.59
CA PRO A 307 -4.45 -12.20 32.24
C PRO A 307 -4.30 -13.72 32.22
N SER A 308 -5.10 -14.45 32.99
CA SER A 308 -5.04 -15.91 33.04
C SER A 308 -5.40 -16.54 31.70
N LEU A 309 -6.51 -16.11 31.10
CA LEU A 309 -6.94 -16.54 29.77
C LEU A 309 -5.90 -16.15 28.71
N LEU A 310 -5.49 -14.87 28.66
CA LEU A 310 -4.54 -14.39 27.68
C LEU A 310 -3.19 -15.12 27.76
N ASN A 311 -2.71 -15.44 28.96
CA ASN A 311 -1.49 -16.23 29.15
C ASN A 311 -1.64 -17.65 28.59
N GLN A 312 -2.81 -18.28 28.72
CA GLN A 312 -3.05 -19.61 28.11
C GLN A 312 -3.10 -19.54 26.59
N LEU A 313 -3.74 -18.51 26.03
CA LEU A 313 -3.78 -18.28 24.59
C LEU A 313 -2.34 -18.03 24.05
N ALA A 314 -1.51 -17.27 24.78
CA ALA A 314 -0.11 -17.04 24.41
C ALA A 314 0.73 -18.33 24.42
N ARG A 315 0.61 -19.16 25.45
CA ARG A 315 1.31 -20.46 25.54
C ARG A 315 0.95 -21.41 24.40
N ARG A 316 -0.27 -21.31 23.87
CA ARG A 316 -0.77 -22.10 22.73
C ARG A 316 -0.46 -21.48 21.37
N ASN A 317 0.21 -20.32 21.35
CA ASN A 317 0.58 -19.59 20.14
C ASN A 317 -0.63 -19.20 19.26
N ILE A 318 -1.74 -18.80 19.90
CA ILE A 318 -2.99 -18.46 19.20
C ILE A 318 -3.03 -16.99 18.81
N PHE A 319 -2.15 -16.15 19.37
CA PHE A 319 -2.11 -14.73 19.06
C PHE A 319 -1.79 -14.50 17.58
N LYS A 320 -2.80 -14.03 16.86
CA LYS A 320 -2.69 -13.65 15.45
C LYS A 320 -3.54 -12.42 15.21
N PRO A 321 -2.94 -11.27 14.86
CA PRO A 321 -3.71 -10.08 14.56
C PRO A 321 -4.53 -10.26 13.28
N LEU A 322 -5.60 -9.48 13.15
CA LEU A 322 -6.39 -9.39 11.93
C LEU A 322 -5.76 -8.34 11.02
N THR A 323 -5.66 -8.67 9.74
CA THR A 323 -5.31 -7.72 8.68
C THR A 323 -6.57 -7.36 7.92
N SER A 324 -6.88 -6.07 7.81
CA SER A 324 -7.98 -5.56 6.99
C SER A 324 -7.49 -4.46 6.04
N GLN A 325 -8.24 -4.24 4.95
CA GLN A 325 -7.90 -3.28 3.90
C GLN A 325 -9.08 -2.35 3.65
N GLY A 326 -8.78 -1.12 3.28
CA GLY A 326 -9.73 -0.10 2.89
C GLY A 326 -9.04 1.05 2.18
N HIS A 327 -9.67 2.24 2.19
CA HIS A 327 -9.16 3.45 1.54
C HIS A 327 -9.29 4.66 2.46
N VAL A 328 -8.43 5.64 2.28
CA VAL A 328 -8.58 6.95 2.92
C VAL A 328 -9.78 7.65 2.31
N MET A 329 -10.75 8.00 3.14
CA MET A 329 -11.98 8.69 2.75
C MET A 329 -11.86 10.21 2.88
N ASP A 330 -11.17 10.69 3.93
CA ASP A 330 -10.99 12.11 4.20
C ASP A 330 -9.73 12.36 5.05
N LEU A 331 -9.25 13.60 5.04
CA LEU A 331 -8.04 14.03 5.76
C LEU A 331 -8.29 15.34 6.48
N TYR A 332 -7.91 15.36 7.76
CA TYR A 332 -7.88 16.54 8.61
C TYR A 332 -6.47 16.68 9.20
N GLU A 333 -6.19 17.82 9.79
CA GLU A 333 -4.89 18.06 10.45
C GLU A 333 -4.63 17.07 11.60
N ASP A 334 -5.69 16.73 12.35
CA ASP A 334 -5.65 15.88 13.54
C ASP A 334 -6.05 14.41 13.26
N ARG A 335 -6.59 14.07 12.08
CA ARG A 335 -7.10 12.73 11.80
C ARG A 335 -7.11 12.33 10.34
N ILE A 336 -6.95 11.04 10.11
CA ILE A 336 -7.18 10.35 8.84
C ILE A 336 -8.49 9.57 8.98
N VAL A 337 -9.44 9.77 8.07
CA VAL A 337 -10.69 9.01 7.99
C VAL A 337 -10.54 7.90 6.95
N TYR A 338 -10.91 6.66 7.27
CA TYR A 338 -10.74 5.52 6.36
C TYR A 338 -11.78 4.42 6.64
N ASP A 339 -11.98 3.47 5.71
CA ASP A 339 -13.06 2.47 5.71
C ASP A 339 -12.62 1.01 5.92
N ALA A 340 -11.35 0.75 6.29
CA ALA A 340 -10.93 -0.62 6.59
C ALA A 340 -11.67 -1.15 7.84
N ALA A 341 -12.05 -2.43 7.82
CA ALA A 341 -12.77 -3.04 8.94
C ALA A 341 -11.95 -2.95 10.24
N SER A 342 -12.60 -2.50 11.33
CA SER A 342 -12.04 -2.40 12.67
C SER A 342 -13.11 -2.70 13.74
N GLY A 343 -12.76 -2.62 15.02
CA GLY A 343 -13.66 -2.81 16.14
C GLY A 343 -12.98 -2.52 17.47
N GLU A 344 -13.69 -2.70 18.57
CA GLU A 344 -13.12 -2.59 19.91
C GLU A 344 -11.83 -3.43 20.03
N GLY A 345 -10.83 -2.93 20.74
CA GLY A 345 -9.51 -3.55 20.81
C GLY A 345 -8.56 -3.19 19.64
N SER A 346 -9.06 -2.59 18.56
CA SER A 346 -8.19 -2.09 17.46
C SER A 346 -7.47 -0.80 17.82
N SER A 347 -7.88 -0.08 18.87
CA SER A 347 -7.22 1.16 19.32
C SER A 347 -5.72 0.97 19.49
N GLY A 348 -4.92 1.79 18.83
CA GLY A 348 -3.46 1.70 18.76
C GLY A 348 -2.93 0.87 17.59
N ALA A 349 -3.77 0.33 16.72
CA ALA A 349 -3.35 -0.43 15.54
C ALA A 349 -2.65 0.47 14.50
N PRO A 350 -1.57 -0.02 13.85
CA PRO A 350 -0.93 0.68 12.75
C PRO A 350 -1.83 0.71 11.52
N VAL A 351 -1.88 1.86 10.86
CA VAL A 351 -2.49 2.04 9.55
C VAL A 351 -1.38 2.27 8.53
N PHE A 352 -1.21 1.33 7.60
CA PHE A 352 -0.19 1.37 6.55
C PHE A 352 -0.73 2.03 5.29
N GLY A 353 0.10 2.86 4.66
CA GLY A 353 -0.14 3.37 3.32
C GLY A 353 0.40 2.45 2.22
N PRO A 354 0.24 2.83 0.92
CA PRO A 354 0.69 2.04 -0.23
C PRO A 354 2.20 1.76 -0.26
N SER A 355 3.01 2.62 0.38
CA SER A 355 4.45 2.42 0.52
C SER A 355 4.83 1.28 1.47
N GLY A 356 3.87 0.65 2.15
CA GLY A 356 4.11 -0.33 3.20
C GLY A 356 4.64 0.27 4.51
N ARG A 357 4.52 1.60 4.68
CA ARG A 357 4.90 2.33 5.89
C ARG A 357 3.67 2.75 6.67
N VAL A 358 3.80 2.83 7.99
CA VAL A 358 2.73 3.30 8.87
C VAL A 358 2.53 4.80 8.68
N ILE A 359 1.32 5.20 8.29
CA ILE A 359 0.87 6.58 8.05
C ILE A 359 0.00 7.11 9.18
N GLY A 360 -0.57 6.24 10.02
CA GLY A 360 -1.44 6.63 11.12
C GLY A 360 -1.58 5.56 12.20
N ILE A 361 -2.19 5.94 13.32
CA ILE A 361 -2.48 5.11 14.50
C ILE A 361 -3.99 5.12 14.70
N HIS A 362 -4.65 3.97 14.48
CA HIS A 362 -6.09 3.83 14.68
C HIS A 362 -6.49 4.18 16.11
N TYR A 363 -7.57 4.97 16.31
CA TYR A 363 -8.04 5.31 17.66
C TYR A 363 -9.54 5.16 17.89
N GLY A 364 -10.32 4.91 16.88
CA GLY A 364 -11.77 4.76 17.05
C GLY A 364 -12.52 4.71 15.72
N TYR A 365 -13.83 4.62 15.83
CA TYR A 365 -14.76 4.62 14.72
C TYR A 365 -15.98 5.50 15.05
N PHE A 366 -16.74 5.86 14.02
CA PHE A 366 -17.97 6.61 14.17
C PHE A 366 -19.13 5.63 14.44
N GLU A 367 -19.72 5.69 15.64
CA GLU A 367 -20.72 4.70 16.08
C GLU A 367 -21.96 4.62 15.19
N GLN A 368 -22.44 5.77 14.69
CA GLN A 368 -23.61 5.82 13.79
C GLN A 368 -23.28 5.29 12.38
N ASN A 369 -22.02 5.26 12.02
CA ASN A 369 -21.55 4.74 10.72
C ASN A 369 -20.24 3.98 10.91
N ARG A 370 -20.33 2.69 11.21
CA ARG A 370 -19.17 1.80 11.40
C ARG A 370 -18.27 1.63 10.17
N LEU A 371 -18.62 2.30 9.06
CA LEU A 371 -17.77 2.37 7.87
C LEU A 371 -16.69 3.45 7.95
N SER A 372 -16.74 4.32 8.95
CA SER A 372 -15.76 5.40 9.12
C SER A 372 -14.91 5.17 10.35
N ASN A 373 -13.63 4.90 10.14
CA ASN A 373 -12.63 4.75 11.18
C ASN A 373 -11.71 5.96 11.20
N TYR A 374 -11.12 6.21 12.34
CA TYR A 374 -10.23 7.34 12.59
C TYR A 374 -8.84 6.88 12.98
N ALA A 375 -7.82 7.51 12.41
CA ALA A 375 -6.43 7.34 12.83
C ALA A 375 -5.77 8.70 13.08
N VAL A 376 -4.95 8.78 14.13
CA VAL A 376 -4.06 9.92 14.35
C VAL A 376 -2.93 9.86 13.32
N PRO A 377 -2.63 10.94 12.58
CA PRO A 377 -1.51 10.97 11.64
C PRO A 377 -0.18 10.60 12.31
N ILE A 378 0.65 9.81 11.65
CA ILE A 378 1.89 9.28 12.23
C ILE A 378 2.90 10.35 12.64
N GLY A 379 2.80 11.55 12.08
CA GLY A 379 3.62 12.70 12.45
C GLY A 379 3.57 13.01 13.95
N HIS A 380 2.39 12.92 14.59
CA HIS A 380 2.22 13.10 16.03
C HIS A 380 2.94 12.01 16.83
N GLY A 381 2.91 10.75 16.34
CA GLY A 381 3.65 9.64 16.94
C GLY A 381 5.17 9.81 16.81
N LEU A 382 5.66 10.28 15.67
CA LEU A 382 7.07 10.55 15.43
C LEU A 382 7.63 11.64 16.35
N GLU A 383 6.84 12.69 16.57
CA GLU A 383 7.22 13.76 17.50
C GLU A 383 7.37 13.23 18.92
N LEU A 384 6.37 12.48 19.37
CA LEU A 384 6.36 11.90 20.72
C LEU A 384 7.51 10.87 20.92
N LEU A 385 7.82 10.08 19.89
CA LEU A 385 8.96 9.16 19.89
C LEU A 385 10.30 9.89 20.05
N ARG A 386 10.50 11.00 19.32
CA ARG A 386 11.72 11.84 19.46
C ARG A 386 11.88 12.35 20.88
N GLN A 387 10.81 12.84 21.48
CA GLN A 387 10.81 13.34 22.86
C GLN A 387 11.09 12.20 23.87
N SER A 388 10.72 10.96 23.54
CA SER A 388 10.99 9.78 24.37
C SER A 388 12.40 9.20 24.25
N GLY A 389 13.25 9.77 23.42
CA GLY A 389 14.61 9.30 23.18
C GLY A 389 14.72 8.11 22.22
N TRP A 390 13.67 7.84 21.45
CA TRP A 390 13.72 6.84 20.38
C TRP A 390 14.66 7.27 19.26
N LYS A 391 15.42 6.31 18.74
CA LYS A 391 16.27 6.50 17.57
C LYS A 391 15.72 5.68 16.41
N PRO A 392 15.58 6.26 15.21
CA PRO A 392 15.18 5.53 14.02
C PRO A 392 16.12 4.32 13.77
N ILE A 393 15.53 3.19 13.38
CA ILE A 393 16.30 2.11 12.76
C ILE A 393 16.49 2.51 11.30
N ASN A 394 17.74 2.51 10.84
CA ASN A 394 18.12 2.82 9.44
C ASN A 394 17.66 1.72 8.50
#